data_c8716100c4be7b67df0cff3f9c78763f
#
_entry.id   c8716100c4be7b67df0cff3f9c78763f
#
_cell.length_a   1.000
_cell.length_b   1.000
_cell.length_c   1.000
_cell.angle_alpha   90.00
_cell.angle_beta   90.00
_cell.angle_gamma   90.00
#
_symmetry.space_group_name_H-M   'P 1'
#
loop_
_entity.id
_entity.type
_entity.pdbx_description
1 polymer ?
#
loop_
_entity_poly.entity_id
_entity_poly.type
_entity_poly.pdbx_seq_one_letter_code
_entity_poly.pdbx_strand_id
1 'polypeptide(L)'
;PQAFSLTLALFLLGIACGSLVGKQVCQEGKASIDYIGKVFLASALFDIIAIYLIVISTPSTIFLYAVLSIFLCAWVRGIVFPIVHHLGSENKKTGAAISNVYFSNVVGCTIAPIFIGFYLLDVFTTQQTYLIVIVITLVVALFCLNTAKTG
;
A
#
# COMPACT_ATOMS: atom_id res chain seq x y z
N PRO A 1 -0.45 24.32 -3.34
CA PRO A 1 -1.41 23.86 -2.34
C PRO A 1 -2.48 22.95 -2.94
N GLN A 2 -3.12 23.34 -4.05
CA GLN A 2 -4.23 22.58 -4.68
C GLN A 2 -3.81 21.18 -5.14
N ALA A 3 -2.63 21.01 -5.77
CA ALA A 3 -2.14 19.71 -6.21
C ALA A 3 -1.94 18.74 -5.04
N PHE A 4 -1.39 19.22 -3.92
CA PHE A 4 -1.21 18.42 -2.71
C PHE A 4 -2.56 17.96 -2.13
N SER A 5 -3.52 18.85 -2.01
CA SER A 5 -4.85 18.54 -1.49
C SER A 5 -5.58 17.52 -2.36
N LEU A 6 -5.47 17.65 -3.68
CA LEU A 6 -6.05 16.69 -4.63
C LEU A 6 -5.40 15.31 -4.52
N THR A 7 -4.07 15.28 -4.48
CA THR A 7 -3.31 14.02 -4.32
C THR A 7 -3.70 13.31 -3.03
N LEU A 8 -3.77 14.04 -1.92
CA LEU A 8 -4.16 13.50 -0.63
C LEU A 8 -5.61 12.98 -0.65
N ALA A 9 -6.54 13.73 -1.24
CA ALA A 9 -7.94 13.34 -1.35
C ALA A 9 -8.09 12.04 -2.16
N LEU A 10 -7.43 11.95 -3.32
CA LEU A 10 -7.45 10.76 -4.18
C LEU A 10 -6.83 9.54 -3.48
N PHE A 11 -5.72 9.74 -2.77
CA PHE A 11 -5.06 8.69 -2.00
C PHE A 11 -5.96 8.16 -0.88
N LEU A 12 -6.58 9.03 -0.08
CA LEU A 12 -7.49 8.64 0.99
C LEU A 12 -8.75 7.95 0.44
N LEU A 13 -9.29 8.44 -0.66
CA LEU A 13 -10.45 7.85 -1.32
C LEU A 13 -10.11 6.45 -1.87
N GLY A 14 -8.93 6.29 -2.46
CA GLY A 14 -8.42 4.98 -2.89
C GLY A 14 -8.33 4.00 -1.73
N ILE A 15 -7.70 4.39 -0.62
CA ILE A 15 -7.61 3.54 0.58
C ILE A 15 -9.01 3.19 1.12
N ALA A 16 -9.92 4.14 1.17
CA ALA A 16 -11.29 3.91 1.65
C ALA A 16 -12.02 2.87 0.78
N CYS A 17 -11.98 3.01 -0.54
CA CYS A 17 -12.56 2.03 -1.47
C CYS A 17 -11.88 0.66 -1.36
N GLY A 18 -10.55 0.62 -1.24
CA GLY A 18 -9.80 -0.63 -1.06
C GLY A 18 -10.16 -1.35 0.24
N SER A 19 -10.36 -0.60 1.32
CA SER A 19 -10.74 -1.17 2.62
C SER A 19 -12.11 -1.84 2.61
N LEU A 20 -13.05 -1.38 1.78
CA LEU A 20 -14.34 -2.04 1.60
C LEU A 20 -14.17 -3.42 0.98
N VAL A 21 -13.29 -3.56 -0.01
CA VAL A 21 -12.95 -4.87 -0.62
C VAL A 21 -12.26 -5.76 0.40
N GLY A 22 -11.30 -5.25 1.16
CA GLY A 22 -10.62 -6.00 2.21
C GLY A 22 -11.59 -6.49 3.31
N LYS A 23 -12.60 -5.68 3.66
CA LYS A 23 -13.68 -6.09 4.56
C LYS A 23 -14.46 -7.29 4.01
N GLN A 24 -14.83 -7.28 2.72
CA GLN A 24 -15.54 -8.40 2.10
C GLN A 24 -14.70 -9.68 2.14
N VAL A 25 -13.40 -9.59 1.84
CA VAL A 25 -12.46 -10.72 1.93
C VAL A 25 -12.43 -11.32 3.33
N CYS A 26 -12.44 -10.49 4.36
CA CYS A 26 -12.52 -10.95 5.76
C CYS A 26 -13.86 -11.64 6.06
N GLN A 27 -14.97 -11.11 5.58
CA GLN A 27 -16.30 -11.68 5.78
C GLN A 27 -16.47 -13.03 5.07
N GLU A 28 -15.81 -13.22 3.93
CA GLU A 28 -15.82 -14.48 3.18
C GLU A 28 -14.85 -15.53 3.77
N GLY A 29 -14.14 -15.23 4.85
CA GLY A 29 -13.15 -16.14 5.46
C GLY A 29 -11.91 -16.40 4.60
N LYS A 30 -11.63 -15.53 3.62
CA LYS A 30 -10.47 -15.65 2.72
C LYS A 30 -9.23 -14.88 3.23
N ALA A 31 -9.35 -14.23 4.39
CA ALA A 31 -8.26 -13.48 4.99
C ALA A 31 -7.13 -14.46 5.37
N SER A 32 -5.95 -14.26 4.78
CA SER A 32 -4.77 -15.10 5.02
C SER A 32 -3.50 -14.32 4.71
N ILE A 33 -2.37 -14.78 5.24
CA ILE A 33 -1.04 -14.22 4.93
C ILE A 33 -0.72 -14.39 3.44
N ASP A 34 -1.14 -15.50 2.84
CA ASP A 34 -1.02 -15.75 1.38
C ASP A 34 -1.77 -14.69 0.57
N TYR A 35 -3.00 -14.35 0.99
CA TYR A 35 -3.79 -13.31 0.33
C TYR A 35 -3.10 -11.94 0.42
N ILE A 36 -2.53 -11.59 1.58
CA ILE A 36 -1.75 -10.35 1.75
C ILE A 36 -0.57 -10.34 0.79
N GLY A 37 0.18 -11.44 0.69
CA GLY A 37 1.30 -11.56 -0.25
C GLY A 37 0.88 -11.33 -1.70
N LYS A 38 -0.25 -11.90 -2.13
CA LYS A 38 -0.81 -11.68 -3.48
C LYS A 38 -1.23 -10.22 -3.72
N VAL A 39 -1.81 -9.55 -2.73
CA VAL A 39 -2.18 -8.14 -2.83
C VAL A 39 -0.94 -7.25 -2.93
N PHE A 40 0.12 -7.52 -2.16
CA PHE A 40 1.38 -6.80 -2.30
C PHE A 40 2.06 -7.03 -3.66
N LEU A 41 1.99 -8.25 -4.20
CA LEU A 41 2.48 -8.53 -5.54
C LEU A 41 1.70 -7.74 -6.61
N ALA A 42 0.38 -7.72 -6.51
CA ALA A 42 -0.48 -6.91 -7.38
C ALA A 42 -0.16 -5.41 -7.22
N SER A 43 0.04 -4.92 -5.99
CA SER A 43 0.44 -3.53 -5.76
C SER A 43 1.75 -3.17 -6.47
N ALA A 44 2.78 -4.02 -6.39
CA ALA A 44 4.04 -3.78 -7.08
C ALA A 44 3.87 -3.74 -8.61
N LEU A 45 3.02 -4.60 -9.17
CA LEU A 45 2.69 -4.56 -10.60
C LEU A 45 1.98 -3.26 -10.99
N PHE A 46 1.01 -2.81 -10.20
CA PHE A 46 0.34 -1.52 -10.43
C PHE A 46 1.32 -0.34 -10.34
N ASP A 47 2.27 -0.39 -9.39
CA ASP A 47 3.30 0.64 -9.26
C ASP A 47 4.21 0.69 -10.51
N ILE A 48 4.60 -0.46 -11.07
CA ILE A 48 5.39 -0.54 -12.31
C ILE A 48 4.60 0.02 -13.50
N ILE A 49 3.33 -0.37 -13.62
CA ILE A 49 2.43 0.14 -14.68
C ILE A 49 2.26 1.66 -14.54
N ALA A 50 2.11 2.17 -13.32
CA ALA A 50 1.98 3.60 -13.04
C ALA A 50 3.21 4.39 -13.53
N ILE A 51 4.43 3.91 -13.24
CA ILE A 51 5.66 4.53 -13.78
C ILE A 51 5.63 4.54 -15.30
N TYR A 52 5.33 3.40 -15.91
CA TYR A 52 5.30 3.29 -17.37
C TYR A 52 4.32 4.27 -17.99
N LEU A 53 3.10 4.36 -17.46
CA LEU A 53 2.07 5.30 -17.93
C LEU A 53 2.52 6.76 -17.80
N ILE A 54 3.19 7.12 -16.70
CA ILE A 54 3.71 8.47 -16.50
C ILE A 54 4.84 8.78 -17.49
N VAL A 55 5.73 7.83 -17.75
CA VAL A 55 6.86 8.00 -18.67
C VAL A 55 6.41 8.21 -20.12
N ILE A 56 5.38 7.47 -20.56
CA ILE A 56 4.85 7.61 -21.94
C ILE A 56 3.82 8.72 -22.09
N SER A 57 3.44 9.39 -20.99
CA SER A 57 2.41 10.43 -21.03
C SER A 57 2.87 11.68 -21.76
N THR A 58 1.92 12.30 -22.46
CA THR A 58 2.10 13.63 -23.06
C THR A 58 1.68 14.71 -22.06
N PRO A 59 2.09 15.98 -22.23
CA PRO A 59 1.67 17.07 -21.35
C PRO A 59 0.15 17.21 -21.15
N SER A 60 -0.64 16.78 -22.15
CA SER A 60 -2.10 16.80 -22.07
C SER A 60 -2.71 15.62 -21.30
N THR A 61 -2.03 14.50 -21.23
CA THR A 61 -2.55 13.26 -20.60
C THR A 61 -1.93 12.94 -19.25
N ILE A 62 -0.79 13.57 -18.91
CA ILE A 62 -0.05 13.29 -17.66
C ILE A 62 -0.91 13.46 -16.41
N PHE A 63 -1.76 14.48 -16.39
CA PHE A 63 -2.65 14.73 -15.25
C PHE A 63 -3.63 13.57 -15.04
N LEU A 64 -4.25 13.07 -16.12
CA LEU A 64 -5.19 11.95 -16.05
C LEU A 64 -4.50 10.68 -15.57
N TYR A 65 -3.33 10.36 -16.12
CA TYR A 65 -2.57 9.18 -15.72
C TYR A 65 -2.07 9.26 -14.29
N ALA A 66 -1.65 10.44 -13.82
CA ALA A 66 -1.27 10.64 -12.43
C ALA A 66 -2.44 10.41 -11.47
N VAL A 67 -3.62 10.98 -11.76
CA VAL A 67 -4.84 10.81 -10.95
C VAL A 67 -5.23 9.33 -10.87
N LEU A 68 -5.28 8.64 -12.00
CA LEU A 68 -5.63 7.22 -12.06
C LEU A 68 -4.60 6.35 -11.31
N SER A 69 -3.31 6.63 -11.50
CA SER A 69 -2.24 5.87 -10.85
C SER A 69 -2.28 6.03 -9.33
N ILE A 70 -2.43 7.24 -8.82
CA ILE A 70 -2.51 7.50 -7.37
C ILE A 70 -3.70 6.75 -6.77
N PHE A 71 -4.89 6.87 -7.40
CA PHE A 71 -6.08 6.20 -6.91
C PHE A 71 -5.95 4.69 -6.92
N LEU A 72 -5.52 4.08 -8.03
CA LEU A 72 -5.41 2.63 -8.18
C LEU A 72 -4.36 2.03 -7.25
N CYS A 73 -3.19 2.65 -7.13
CA CYS A 73 -2.15 2.20 -6.21
C CYS A 73 -2.62 2.29 -4.75
N ALA A 74 -3.31 3.35 -4.37
CA ALA A 74 -3.89 3.50 -3.04
C ALA A 74 -5.02 2.49 -2.78
N TRP A 75 -5.86 2.22 -3.79
CA TRP A 75 -6.95 1.26 -3.70
C TRP A 75 -6.45 -0.15 -3.39
N VAL A 76 -5.46 -0.64 -4.12
CA VAL A 76 -4.88 -1.97 -3.88
C VAL A 76 -4.26 -2.06 -2.49
N ARG A 77 -3.51 -1.04 -2.05
CA ARG A 77 -2.91 -0.99 -0.70
C ARG A 77 -3.96 -0.92 0.40
N GLY A 78 -5.10 -0.26 0.14
CA GLY A 78 -6.21 -0.16 1.08
C GLY A 78 -6.84 -1.52 1.44
N ILE A 79 -6.75 -2.52 0.55
CA ILE A 79 -7.25 -3.88 0.79
C ILE A 79 -6.52 -4.55 1.96
N VAL A 80 -5.24 -4.28 2.13
CA VAL A 80 -4.38 -4.95 3.13
C VAL A 80 -4.77 -4.60 4.56
N PHE A 81 -5.16 -3.35 4.80
CA PHE A 81 -5.39 -2.84 6.15
C PHE A 81 -6.45 -3.64 6.96
N PRO A 82 -7.67 -3.88 6.46
CA PRO A 82 -8.67 -4.69 7.18
C PRO A 82 -8.22 -6.13 7.38
N ILE A 83 -7.50 -6.70 6.41
CA ILE A 83 -7.04 -8.10 6.49
C ILE A 83 -5.99 -8.25 7.59
N VAL A 84 -5.01 -7.35 7.69
CA VAL A 84 -4.01 -7.36 8.76
C VAL A 84 -4.67 -7.18 10.12
N HIS A 85 -5.65 -6.27 10.23
CA HIS A 85 -6.43 -6.11 11.46
C HIS A 85 -7.20 -7.36 11.84
N HIS A 86 -7.84 -8.02 10.89
CA HIS A 86 -8.59 -9.25 11.11
C HIS A 86 -7.66 -10.36 11.63
N LEU A 87 -6.57 -10.63 10.94
CA LEU A 87 -5.59 -11.65 11.33
C LEU A 87 -4.91 -11.33 12.67
N GLY A 88 -4.58 -10.08 12.91
CA GLY A 88 -3.97 -9.65 14.17
C GLY A 88 -4.89 -9.73 15.39
N SER A 89 -6.21 -9.75 15.18
CA SER A 89 -7.22 -9.81 16.25
C SER A 89 -7.86 -11.19 16.44
N GLU A 90 -7.65 -12.13 15.51
CA GLU A 90 -8.37 -13.42 15.47
C GLU A 90 -8.12 -14.29 16.69
N ASN A 91 -6.90 -14.30 17.23
CA ASN A 91 -6.52 -15.11 18.38
C ASN A 91 -6.73 -14.46 19.76
N LYS A 92 -6.99 -13.16 19.78
CA LYS A 92 -7.20 -12.40 21.03
C LYS A 92 -8.22 -11.29 20.75
N LYS A 93 -9.49 -11.58 20.98
CA LYS A 93 -10.59 -10.58 20.94
C LYS A 93 -10.45 -9.52 22.06
N THR A 94 -9.24 -9.09 22.36
CA THR A 94 -8.93 -8.09 23.37
C THR A 94 -8.50 -6.79 22.69
N GLY A 95 -8.90 -5.67 23.26
CA GLY A 95 -8.48 -4.34 22.78
C GLY A 95 -6.96 -4.20 22.61
N ALA A 96 -6.17 -4.95 23.38
CA ALA A 96 -4.70 -4.97 23.28
C ALA A 96 -4.20 -5.47 21.92
N ALA A 97 -4.82 -6.49 21.32
CA ALA A 97 -4.40 -6.99 20.00
C ALA A 97 -4.67 -5.96 18.90
N ILE A 98 -5.85 -5.34 18.92
CA ILE A 98 -6.22 -4.26 18.00
C ILE A 98 -5.28 -3.07 18.19
N SER A 99 -4.98 -2.69 19.43
CA SER A 99 -4.07 -1.61 19.77
C SER A 99 -2.66 -1.83 19.23
N ASN A 100 -2.11 -3.05 19.30
CA ASN A 100 -0.78 -3.36 18.78
C ASN A 100 -0.68 -3.22 17.26
N VAL A 101 -1.69 -3.68 16.52
CA VAL A 101 -1.73 -3.52 15.05
C VAL A 101 -1.83 -2.04 14.68
N TYR A 102 -2.70 -1.30 15.37
CA TYR A 102 -2.86 0.14 15.16
C TYR A 102 -1.57 0.90 15.50
N PHE A 103 -0.94 0.60 16.64
CA PHE A 103 0.33 1.19 17.04
C PHE A 103 1.43 0.96 16.01
N SER A 104 1.60 -0.27 15.53
CA SER A 104 2.58 -0.60 14.49
C SER A 104 2.34 0.19 13.20
N ASN A 105 1.07 0.35 12.81
CA ASN A 105 0.71 1.17 11.65
C ASN A 105 1.06 2.65 11.85
N VAL A 106 0.74 3.22 13.02
CA VAL A 106 1.07 4.63 13.33
C VAL A 106 2.57 4.86 13.33
N VAL A 107 3.34 3.95 13.93
CA VAL A 107 4.81 4.02 13.93
C VAL A 107 5.35 4.00 12.49
N GLY A 108 4.86 3.08 11.66
CA GLY A 108 5.24 3.01 10.24
C GLY A 108 4.89 4.30 9.48
N CYS A 109 3.68 4.81 9.65
CA CYS A 109 3.22 6.05 9.02
C CYS A 109 4.01 7.30 9.49
N THR A 110 4.60 7.26 10.68
CA THR A 110 5.43 8.35 11.20
C THR A 110 6.87 8.27 10.70
N ILE A 111 7.47 7.09 10.78
CA ILE A 111 8.89 6.89 10.44
C ILE A 111 9.10 6.93 8.92
N ALA A 112 8.23 6.30 8.13
CA ALA A 112 8.43 6.17 6.70
C ALA A 112 8.52 7.52 5.97
N PRO A 113 7.62 8.51 6.17
CA PRO A 113 7.74 9.82 5.52
C PRO A 113 9.00 10.58 5.92
N ILE A 114 9.42 10.48 7.18
CA ILE A 114 10.64 11.12 7.67
C ILE A 114 11.85 10.50 6.95
N PHE A 115 11.96 9.18 6.95
CA PHE A 115 13.07 8.47 6.32
C PHE A 115 13.11 8.69 4.80
N ILE A 116 11.96 8.61 4.13
CA ILE A 116 11.87 8.82 2.69
C ILE A 116 12.13 10.28 2.34
N GLY A 117 11.49 11.22 3.05
CA GLY A 117 11.55 12.64 2.73
C GLY A 117 12.91 13.28 3.03
N PHE A 118 13.51 12.95 4.17
CA PHE A 118 14.77 13.60 4.60
C PHE A 118 16.03 12.83 4.22
N TYR A 119 15.92 11.53 3.95
CA TYR A 119 17.09 10.72 3.63
C TYR A 119 17.09 10.20 2.20
N LEU A 120 16.04 9.49 1.79
CA LEU A 120 16.02 8.89 0.45
C LEU A 120 15.93 9.93 -0.66
N LEU A 121 15.10 10.96 -0.53
CA LEU A 121 14.95 12.00 -1.55
C LEU A 121 16.12 13.00 -1.59
N ASP A 122 16.94 13.06 -0.53
CA ASP A 122 18.17 13.86 -0.51
C ASP A 122 19.32 13.15 -1.24
N VAL A 123 19.41 11.81 -1.10
CA VAL A 123 20.50 11.00 -1.70
C VAL A 123 20.15 10.48 -3.08
N PHE A 124 18.88 10.15 -3.33
CA PHE A 124 18.41 9.51 -4.56
C PHE A 124 17.43 10.39 -5.31
N THR A 125 17.36 10.19 -6.62
CA THR A 125 16.32 10.82 -7.43
C THR A 125 14.94 10.26 -7.06
N THR A 126 13.88 11.02 -7.33
CA THR A 126 12.49 10.58 -7.11
C THR A 126 12.21 9.23 -7.78
N GLN A 127 12.73 9.01 -8.99
CA GLN A 127 12.56 7.75 -9.71
C GLN A 127 13.27 6.58 -9.01
N GLN A 128 14.50 6.78 -8.55
CA GLN A 128 15.25 5.77 -7.80
C GLN A 128 14.58 5.44 -6.48
N THR A 129 14.11 6.46 -5.74
CA THR A 129 13.36 6.27 -4.50
C THR A 129 12.11 5.45 -4.73
N TYR A 130 11.38 5.71 -5.82
CA TYR A 130 10.18 4.95 -6.15
C TYR A 130 10.49 3.49 -6.49
N LEU A 131 11.56 3.22 -7.23
CA LEU A 131 12.03 1.86 -7.51
C LEU A 131 12.44 1.12 -6.22
N ILE A 132 13.10 1.78 -5.28
CA ILE A 132 13.44 1.21 -3.96
C ILE A 132 12.16 0.77 -3.23
N VAL A 133 11.12 1.60 -3.23
CA VAL A 133 9.83 1.27 -2.61
C VAL A 133 9.18 0.06 -3.27
N ILE A 134 9.22 -0.05 -4.60
CA ILE A 134 8.73 -1.23 -5.33
C ILE A 134 9.49 -2.49 -4.92
N VAL A 135 10.82 -2.43 -4.85
CA VAL A 135 11.65 -3.56 -4.44
C VAL A 135 11.30 -4.00 -3.00
N ILE A 136 11.15 -3.06 -2.07
CA ILE A 136 10.71 -3.35 -0.69
C ILE A 136 9.33 -4.04 -0.70
N THR A 137 8.39 -3.54 -1.48
CA THR A 137 7.05 -4.13 -1.60
C THR A 137 7.11 -5.56 -2.13
N LEU A 138 7.96 -5.84 -3.13
CA LEU A 138 8.18 -7.19 -3.66
C LEU A 138 8.81 -8.12 -2.63
N VAL A 139 9.80 -7.66 -1.87
CA VAL A 139 10.43 -8.45 -0.80
C VAL A 139 9.40 -8.83 0.26
N VAL A 140 8.57 -7.89 0.69
CA VAL A 140 7.47 -8.14 1.65
C VAL A 140 6.45 -9.13 1.07
N ALA A 141 6.09 -8.99 -0.21
CA ALA A 141 5.18 -9.92 -0.88
C ALA A 141 5.73 -11.35 -0.87
N LEU A 142 6.99 -11.52 -1.27
CA LEU A 142 7.67 -12.84 -1.28
C LEU A 142 7.79 -13.43 0.12
N PHE A 143 8.10 -12.61 1.12
CA PHE A 143 8.15 -13.04 2.52
C PHE A 143 6.78 -13.57 2.99
N CYS A 144 5.69 -12.85 2.72
CA CYS A 144 4.34 -13.30 3.07
C CYS A 144 3.98 -14.61 2.37
N LEU A 145 4.29 -14.73 1.07
CA LEU A 145 4.01 -15.95 0.29
C LEU A 145 4.82 -17.15 0.78
N ASN A 146 6.09 -16.96 1.17
CA ASN A 146 6.91 -18.03 1.73
C ASN A 146 6.41 -18.47 3.10
N THR A 147 6.07 -17.52 3.98
CA THR A 147 5.54 -17.83 5.31
C THR A 147 4.23 -18.62 5.22
N ALA A 148 3.38 -18.29 4.24
CA ALA A 148 2.13 -19.01 4.01
C ALA A 148 2.31 -20.45 3.51
N LYS A 149 3.46 -20.79 2.91
CA LYS A 149 3.76 -22.17 2.46
C LYS A 149 4.36 -23.05 3.56
N THR A 150 4.94 -22.45 4.57
CA THR A 150 5.65 -23.15 5.65
C THR A 150 4.80 -23.36 6.91
N GLY A 151 3.65 -22.68 7.03
CA GLY A 151 2.67 -22.87 8.11
C GLY A 151 1.40 -23.56 7.62
#